data_e69e87d712533a1d776eafe8a131222d
#
_entry.id   e69e87d712533a1d776eafe8a131222d
#
_cell.length_a   1.000
_cell.length_b   1.000
_cell.length_c   1.000
_cell.angle_alpha   90.00
_cell.angle_beta   90.00
_cell.angle_gamma   90.00
#
_symmetry.space_group_name_H-M   'P 1'
#
loop_
_entity.id
_entity.type
_entity.pdbx_description
1 polymer ?
#
loop_
_entity_poly.entity_id
_entity_poly.type
_entity_poly.pdbx_seq_one_letter_code
_entity_poly.pdbx_strand_id
1 'polypeptide(L)'
;MKLAFLYAGQGTQHVGMGRDLYETYPAFREVLDSAPVDFDLKQLCFDGPEERLNDTRYTQPCMVAFAAGVTALLKDAGIVPDYAAGLSLGEYSALHCAGVLDAPTTISLVAFRGQAMADAVKDRPCGMAAVLNLDRDTLKQVCEEASHAGVVECTNFNCPGQIVISGDAAAVDRAGELAKAAGAKRVLPLKVSGPFHTSLMAPAGDALREKFQSVPFCEMEIPVLFNCLGDLKGERDTIPDLLEQQVQSSVYLEDTIRRLAELGVDTVVEIGPGRTLSGFVRKTAKQIKCYPVETAEDLEAAIAALKGA
;
A
#
# COMPACT_ATOMS: atom_id res chain seq x y z
N MET A 1 -21.85 13.25 4.24
CA MET A 1 -20.57 12.55 4.42
C MET A 1 -20.33 11.68 3.21
N LYS A 2 -19.19 11.85 2.54
CA LYS A 2 -18.73 10.99 1.45
C LYS A 2 -17.45 10.31 1.88
N LEU A 3 -17.49 9.00 2.00
CA LEU A 3 -16.51 8.20 2.71
C LEU A 3 -15.57 7.46 1.76
N ALA A 4 -14.28 7.44 2.06
CA ALA A 4 -13.35 6.51 1.42
C ALA A 4 -12.61 5.65 2.45
N PHE A 5 -12.34 4.39 2.10
CA PHE A 5 -11.39 3.56 2.82
C PHE A 5 -10.02 3.66 2.15
N LEU A 6 -8.99 3.91 2.95
CA LEU A 6 -7.62 4.04 2.50
C LEU A 6 -6.75 3.02 3.22
N TYR A 7 -6.21 2.08 2.47
CA TYR A 7 -5.50 0.92 3.01
C TYR A 7 -4.00 1.12 3.08
N ALA A 8 -3.42 0.85 4.26
CA ALA A 8 -1.99 0.94 4.47
C ALA A 8 -1.22 -0.05 3.59
N GLY A 9 -0.03 0.37 3.18
CA GLY A 9 0.94 -0.47 2.49
C GLY A 9 1.94 -1.11 3.45
N GLN A 10 2.89 -1.85 2.87
CA GLN A 10 4.03 -2.39 3.58
C GLN A 10 4.88 -1.27 4.22
N GLY A 11 5.42 -1.54 5.40
CA GLY A 11 6.31 -0.63 6.14
C GLY A 11 5.69 -0.07 7.44
N THR A 12 4.43 -0.38 7.72
CA THR A 12 3.75 0.03 8.96
C THR A 12 3.48 -1.13 9.91
N GLN A 13 3.73 -2.36 9.48
CA GLN A 13 3.57 -3.58 10.29
C GLN A 13 4.50 -3.55 11.51
N HIS A 14 4.03 -4.12 12.60
CA HIS A 14 4.81 -4.32 13.81
C HIS A 14 4.32 -5.55 14.57
N VAL A 15 5.19 -6.12 15.39
CA VAL A 15 4.84 -7.24 16.27
C VAL A 15 3.76 -6.78 17.27
N GLY A 16 2.72 -7.57 17.42
CA GLY A 16 1.55 -7.27 18.24
C GLY A 16 0.35 -6.73 17.47
N MET A 17 0.51 -6.35 16.18
CA MET A 17 -0.59 -5.80 15.38
C MET A 17 -1.78 -6.76 15.29
N GLY A 18 -2.99 -6.25 15.56
CA GLY A 18 -4.25 -6.97 15.43
C GLY A 18 -4.57 -7.98 16.54
N ARG A 19 -3.73 -8.11 17.59
CA ARG A 19 -3.96 -9.04 18.69
C ARG A 19 -5.25 -8.69 19.45
N ASP A 20 -5.44 -7.45 19.80
CA ASP A 20 -6.61 -6.96 20.53
C ASP A 20 -7.90 -7.15 19.71
N LEU A 21 -7.84 -6.88 18.39
CA LEU A 21 -8.94 -7.14 17.47
C LEU A 21 -9.26 -8.64 17.38
N TYR A 22 -8.24 -9.49 17.30
CA TYR A 22 -8.40 -10.95 17.27
C TYR A 22 -9.03 -11.49 18.56
N GLU A 23 -8.63 -10.98 19.72
CA GLU A 23 -9.15 -11.39 21.01
C GLU A 23 -10.60 -10.92 21.21
N THR A 24 -10.95 -9.76 20.66
CA THR A 24 -12.26 -9.11 20.89
C THR A 24 -13.32 -9.52 19.88
N TYR A 25 -12.96 -9.61 18.57
CA TYR A 25 -13.96 -9.73 17.49
C TYR A 25 -13.90 -11.08 16.76
N PRO A 26 -14.97 -11.90 16.83
CA PRO A 26 -15.00 -13.18 16.12
C PRO A 26 -14.81 -13.08 14.60
N ALA A 27 -15.38 -12.07 13.93
CA ALA A 27 -15.24 -11.89 12.50
C ALA A 27 -13.79 -11.58 12.07
N PHE A 28 -13.04 -10.79 12.85
CA PHE A 28 -11.61 -10.58 12.61
C PHE A 28 -10.82 -11.88 12.80
N ARG A 29 -11.15 -12.65 13.85
CA ARG A 29 -10.54 -13.94 14.13
C ARG A 29 -10.72 -14.92 12.99
N GLU A 30 -11.92 -15.03 12.44
CA GLU A 30 -12.25 -15.93 11.35
C GLU A 30 -11.37 -15.65 10.10
N VAL A 31 -11.14 -14.39 9.76
CA VAL A 31 -10.29 -14.01 8.64
C VAL A 31 -8.85 -14.48 8.85
N LEU A 32 -8.29 -14.25 10.05
CA LEU A 32 -6.92 -14.65 10.33
C LEU A 32 -6.75 -16.17 10.44
N ASP A 33 -7.74 -16.86 11.01
CA ASP A 33 -7.73 -18.33 11.18
C ASP A 33 -7.88 -19.07 9.85
N SER A 34 -8.59 -18.48 8.88
CA SER A 34 -8.82 -19.05 7.55
C SER A 34 -7.80 -18.62 6.49
N ALA A 35 -6.79 -17.82 6.87
CA ALA A 35 -5.79 -17.33 5.92
C ALA A 35 -5.03 -18.48 5.24
N PRO A 36 -5.05 -18.59 3.90
CA PRO A 36 -4.48 -19.73 3.17
C PRO A 36 -2.98 -19.52 2.91
N VAL A 37 -2.19 -19.54 3.98
CA VAL A 37 -0.72 -19.42 3.94
C VAL A 37 -0.07 -20.65 4.59
N ASP A 38 1.19 -20.90 4.27
CA ASP A 38 1.97 -22.07 4.72
C ASP A 38 2.75 -21.84 6.03
N PHE A 39 2.44 -20.75 6.73
CA PHE A 39 3.06 -20.39 8.01
C PHE A 39 2.00 -19.93 9.02
N ASP A 40 2.36 -19.91 10.30
CA ASP A 40 1.48 -19.38 11.35
C ASP A 40 1.45 -17.84 11.30
N LEU A 41 0.46 -17.32 10.57
CA LEU A 41 0.24 -15.88 10.35
C LEU A 41 -0.02 -15.15 11.66
N LYS A 42 -0.82 -15.73 12.56
CA LYS A 42 -1.16 -15.13 13.85
C LYS A 42 0.07 -15.03 14.74
N GLN A 43 0.80 -16.13 14.89
CA GLN A 43 2.02 -16.15 15.66
C GLN A 43 3.02 -15.10 15.14
N LEU A 44 3.13 -14.96 13.81
CA LEU A 44 4.02 -13.97 13.21
C LEU A 44 3.55 -12.53 13.48
N CYS A 45 2.25 -12.24 13.31
CA CYS A 45 1.70 -10.92 13.60
C CYS A 45 1.82 -10.55 15.08
N PHE A 46 1.56 -11.51 15.99
CA PHE A 46 1.44 -11.22 17.40
C PHE A 46 2.77 -11.29 18.17
N ASP A 47 3.62 -12.26 17.83
CA ASP A 47 4.82 -12.59 18.59
C ASP A 47 6.10 -12.43 17.77
N GLY A 48 6.00 -12.27 16.46
CA GLY A 48 7.12 -12.11 15.54
C GLY A 48 7.85 -13.42 15.21
N PRO A 49 9.12 -13.39 14.89
CA PRO A 49 10.08 -12.28 15.08
C PRO A 49 9.89 -11.12 14.07
N GLU A 50 10.28 -9.92 14.49
CA GLU A 50 10.14 -8.69 13.69
C GLU A 50 10.84 -8.77 12.33
N GLU A 51 12.04 -9.36 12.29
CA GLU A 51 12.79 -9.54 11.04
C GLU A 51 12.00 -10.34 10.00
N ARG A 52 11.30 -11.40 10.43
CA ARG A 52 10.49 -12.21 9.54
C ARG A 52 9.21 -11.47 9.13
N LEU A 53 8.60 -10.72 10.05
CA LEU A 53 7.43 -9.90 9.74
C LEU A 53 7.77 -8.77 8.74
N ASN A 54 9.01 -8.28 8.74
CA ASN A 54 9.51 -7.26 7.83
C ASN A 54 9.99 -7.80 6.46
N ASP A 55 10.05 -9.11 6.27
CA ASP A 55 10.29 -9.71 4.97
C ASP A 55 9.02 -9.65 4.11
N THR A 56 9.13 -9.07 2.91
CA THR A 56 7.98 -8.80 2.04
C THR A 56 7.11 -10.03 1.75
N ARG A 57 7.69 -11.24 1.76
CA ARG A 57 7.00 -12.53 1.57
C ARG A 57 5.95 -12.79 2.66
N TYR A 58 6.24 -12.34 3.88
CA TYR A 58 5.39 -12.52 5.05
C TYR A 58 4.60 -11.26 5.40
N THR A 59 5.21 -10.08 5.22
CA THR A 59 4.54 -8.78 5.46
C THR A 59 3.23 -8.69 4.68
N GLN A 60 3.26 -9.05 3.39
CA GLN A 60 2.12 -8.82 2.52
C GLN A 60 0.87 -9.60 2.95
N PRO A 61 0.90 -10.93 3.15
CA PRO A 61 -0.28 -11.65 3.61
C PRO A 61 -0.72 -11.25 5.02
N CYS A 62 0.21 -10.93 5.93
CA CYS A 62 -0.14 -10.46 7.28
C CYS A 62 -0.91 -9.14 7.26
N MET A 63 -0.44 -8.17 6.49
CA MET A 63 -1.09 -6.86 6.36
C MET A 63 -2.45 -6.94 5.69
N VAL A 64 -2.60 -7.78 4.66
CA VAL A 64 -3.87 -7.94 3.95
C VAL A 64 -4.88 -8.72 4.79
N ALA A 65 -4.45 -9.72 5.56
CA ALA A 65 -5.33 -10.42 6.50
C ALA A 65 -5.85 -9.45 7.59
N PHE A 66 -4.97 -8.61 8.15
CA PHE A 66 -5.37 -7.54 9.07
C PHE A 66 -6.40 -6.61 8.42
N ALA A 67 -6.13 -6.10 7.23
CA ALA A 67 -7.00 -5.17 6.53
C ALA A 67 -8.36 -5.79 6.17
N ALA A 68 -8.38 -7.05 5.74
CA ALA A 68 -9.62 -7.78 5.46
C ALA A 68 -10.46 -7.99 6.73
N GLY A 69 -9.82 -8.33 7.86
CA GLY A 69 -10.50 -8.44 9.15
C GLY A 69 -11.14 -7.13 9.59
N VAL A 70 -10.41 -6.00 9.54
CA VAL A 70 -10.98 -4.66 9.86
C VAL A 70 -12.10 -4.28 8.89
N THR A 71 -11.95 -4.59 7.60
CA THR A 71 -12.98 -4.34 6.60
C THR A 71 -14.27 -5.09 6.92
N ALA A 72 -14.17 -6.36 7.35
CA ALA A 72 -15.32 -7.14 7.79
C ALA A 72 -16.04 -6.48 8.99
N LEU A 73 -15.28 -6.03 10.00
CA LEU A 73 -15.85 -5.37 11.18
C LEU A 73 -16.56 -4.05 10.83
N LEU A 74 -16.01 -3.24 9.93
CA LEU A 74 -16.66 -2.02 9.48
C LEU A 74 -17.92 -2.31 8.68
N LYS A 75 -17.92 -3.32 7.80
CA LYS A 75 -19.11 -3.78 7.07
C LYS A 75 -20.19 -4.31 8.00
N ASP A 76 -19.83 -5.11 8.99
CA ASP A 76 -20.76 -5.60 10.02
C ASP A 76 -21.38 -4.46 10.84
N ALA A 77 -20.63 -3.39 11.06
CA ALA A 77 -21.15 -2.17 11.66
C ALA A 77 -22.04 -1.33 10.70
N GLY A 78 -22.23 -1.76 9.45
CA GLY A 78 -23.01 -1.05 8.43
C GLY A 78 -22.27 0.15 7.81
N ILE A 79 -20.96 0.19 7.94
CA ILE A 79 -20.12 1.26 7.37
C ILE A 79 -19.53 0.76 6.05
N VAL A 80 -19.99 1.35 4.95
CA VAL A 80 -19.57 1.03 3.58
C VAL A 80 -19.01 2.31 2.94
N PRO A 81 -17.84 2.27 2.30
CA PRO A 81 -17.27 3.45 1.67
C PRO A 81 -17.87 3.72 0.29
N ASP A 82 -17.85 4.98 -0.15
CA ASP A 82 -18.18 5.39 -1.52
C ASP A 82 -17.01 5.12 -2.49
N TYR A 83 -15.78 5.10 -1.98
CA TYR A 83 -14.55 4.84 -2.73
C TYR A 83 -13.56 4.04 -1.87
N ALA A 84 -12.68 3.31 -2.55
CA ALA A 84 -11.56 2.65 -1.88
C ALA A 84 -10.25 2.95 -2.63
N ALA A 85 -9.17 3.04 -1.89
CA ALA A 85 -7.82 3.15 -2.42
C ALA A 85 -6.82 2.55 -1.41
N GLY A 86 -5.59 2.33 -1.83
CA GLY A 86 -4.55 1.84 -0.94
C GLY A 86 -3.16 2.17 -1.45
N LEU A 87 -2.17 2.13 -0.58
CA LEU A 87 -0.79 2.36 -0.94
C LEU A 87 -0.13 1.03 -1.32
N SER A 88 0.24 0.85 -2.58
CA SER A 88 0.93 -0.35 -3.08
C SER A 88 0.19 -1.64 -2.71
N LEU A 89 0.64 -2.35 -1.70
CA LEU A 89 -0.05 -3.54 -1.14
C LEU A 89 -1.51 -3.26 -0.79
N GLY A 90 -1.79 -2.08 -0.25
CA GLY A 90 -3.14 -1.66 0.15
C GLY A 90 -4.15 -1.62 -1.00
N GLU A 91 -3.71 -1.52 -2.26
CA GLU A 91 -4.60 -1.60 -3.42
C GLU A 91 -5.30 -2.96 -3.52
N TYR A 92 -4.62 -4.05 -3.13
CA TYR A 92 -5.23 -5.38 -3.05
C TYR A 92 -6.31 -5.45 -1.96
N SER A 93 -6.08 -4.79 -0.82
CA SER A 93 -7.11 -4.66 0.22
C SER A 93 -8.29 -3.79 -0.23
N ALA A 94 -8.04 -2.75 -1.01
CA ALA A 94 -9.09 -1.93 -1.61
C ALA A 94 -9.93 -2.73 -2.62
N LEU A 95 -9.31 -3.58 -3.43
CA LEU A 95 -10.01 -4.48 -4.36
C LEU A 95 -10.81 -5.56 -3.62
N HIS A 96 -10.31 -6.08 -2.50
CA HIS A 96 -11.08 -6.94 -1.60
C HIS A 96 -12.31 -6.21 -1.05
N CYS A 97 -12.13 -5.01 -0.54
CA CYS A 97 -13.25 -4.18 -0.04
C CYS A 97 -14.31 -3.95 -1.12
N ALA A 98 -13.88 -3.74 -2.37
CA ALA A 98 -14.73 -3.52 -3.52
C ALA A 98 -15.40 -4.79 -4.08
N GLY A 99 -15.24 -5.96 -3.44
CA GLY A 99 -15.87 -7.21 -3.88
C GLY A 99 -15.19 -7.91 -5.06
N VAL A 100 -14.05 -7.38 -5.54
CA VAL A 100 -13.31 -7.97 -6.68
C VAL A 100 -12.70 -9.31 -6.35
N LEU A 101 -12.22 -9.47 -5.11
CA LEU A 101 -11.58 -10.67 -4.57
C LEU A 101 -12.10 -10.95 -3.17
N ASP A 102 -12.35 -12.19 -2.83
CA ASP A 102 -12.60 -12.57 -1.44
C ASP A 102 -11.32 -12.51 -0.57
N ALA A 103 -11.45 -12.55 0.74
CA ALA A 103 -10.32 -12.43 1.65
C ALA A 103 -9.29 -13.57 1.47
N PRO A 104 -9.67 -14.87 1.38
CA PRO A 104 -8.71 -15.95 1.15
C PRO A 104 -7.95 -15.80 -0.16
N THR A 105 -8.63 -15.47 -1.25
CA THR A 105 -7.99 -15.26 -2.57
C THR A 105 -7.03 -14.09 -2.52
N THR A 106 -7.42 -12.97 -1.89
CA THR A 106 -6.57 -11.79 -1.76
C THR A 106 -5.31 -12.09 -0.96
N ILE A 107 -5.44 -12.76 0.19
CA ILE A 107 -4.31 -13.15 1.05
C ILE A 107 -3.34 -14.07 0.31
N SER A 108 -3.87 -15.09 -0.38
CA SER A 108 -3.06 -16.02 -1.20
C SER A 108 -2.33 -15.29 -2.33
N LEU A 109 -3.04 -14.39 -3.00
CA LEU A 109 -2.48 -13.62 -4.12
C LEU A 109 -1.34 -12.70 -3.69
N VAL A 110 -1.47 -12.01 -2.56
CA VAL A 110 -0.39 -11.14 -2.07
C VAL A 110 0.77 -11.93 -1.44
N ALA A 111 0.55 -13.15 -0.94
CA ALA A 111 1.63 -14.06 -0.59
C ALA A 111 2.46 -14.42 -1.83
N PHE A 112 1.81 -14.75 -2.94
CA PHE A 112 2.48 -14.96 -4.23
C PHE A 112 3.19 -13.69 -4.70
N ARG A 113 2.55 -12.51 -4.61
CA ARG A 113 3.15 -11.22 -4.98
C ARG A 113 4.43 -10.94 -4.18
N GLY A 114 4.39 -11.15 -2.87
CA GLY A 114 5.54 -10.95 -1.99
C GLY A 114 6.72 -11.84 -2.38
N GLN A 115 6.44 -13.11 -2.71
CA GLN A 115 7.46 -14.05 -3.19
C GLN A 115 8.01 -13.61 -4.56
N ALA A 116 7.16 -13.28 -5.53
CA ALA A 116 7.59 -12.83 -6.86
C ALA A 116 8.45 -11.56 -6.79
N MET A 117 8.08 -10.60 -5.92
CA MET A 117 8.87 -9.37 -5.71
C MET A 117 10.23 -9.66 -5.05
N ALA A 118 10.30 -10.60 -4.12
CA ALA A 118 11.56 -11.01 -3.50
C ALA A 118 12.49 -11.72 -4.52
N ASP A 119 11.92 -12.58 -5.34
CA ASP A 119 12.67 -13.35 -6.36
C ASP A 119 13.18 -12.47 -7.50
N ALA A 120 12.45 -11.43 -7.88
CA ALA A 120 12.81 -10.51 -8.96
C ALA A 120 14.16 -9.81 -8.76
N VAL A 121 14.59 -9.64 -7.52
CA VAL A 121 15.80 -8.88 -7.15
C VAL A 121 16.76 -9.66 -6.28
N LYS A 122 16.63 -10.99 -6.31
CA LYS A 122 17.55 -11.86 -5.58
C LYS A 122 19.00 -11.52 -5.93
N ASP A 123 19.81 -11.36 -4.89
CA ASP A 123 21.27 -11.08 -4.99
C ASP A 123 21.62 -9.72 -5.68
N ARG A 124 20.65 -8.83 -5.87
CA ARG A 124 20.89 -7.48 -6.41
C ARG A 124 20.96 -6.45 -5.29
N PRO A 125 22.10 -5.72 -5.13
CA PRO A 125 22.16 -4.61 -4.18
C PRO A 125 21.21 -3.47 -4.59
N CYS A 126 20.17 -3.25 -3.80
CA CYS A 126 19.12 -2.28 -4.08
C CYS A 126 18.94 -1.33 -2.89
N GLY A 127 18.30 -0.19 -3.15
CA GLY A 127 17.96 0.79 -2.14
C GLY A 127 16.68 1.55 -2.45
N MET A 128 16.12 2.14 -1.41
CA MET A 128 15.05 3.13 -1.50
C MET A 128 15.34 4.29 -0.55
N ALA A 129 14.97 5.50 -0.95
CA ALA A 129 15.11 6.68 -0.11
C ALA A 129 13.94 7.64 -0.29
N ALA A 130 13.45 8.20 0.83
CA ALA A 130 12.48 9.28 0.81
C ALA A 130 13.19 10.64 0.64
N VAL A 131 12.87 11.34 -0.42
CA VAL A 131 13.37 12.70 -0.72
C VAL A 131 12.32 13.70 -0.27
N LEU A 132 12.74 14.63 0.60
CA LEU A 132 11.86 15.62 1.21
C LEU A 132 12.09 17.03 0.62
N ASN A 133 10.98 17.67 0.28
CA ASN A 133 10.92 19.06 -0.19
C ASN A 133 11.72 19.32 -1.48
N LEU A 134 11.61 18.41 -2.44
CA LEU A 134 12.01 18.62 -3.83
C LEU A 134 10.78 18.40 -4.72
N ASP A 135 10.64 19.20 -5.77
CA ASP A 135 9.53 19.04 -6.72
C ASP A 135 9.72 17.84 -7.64
N ARG A 136 8.61 17.39 -8.25
CA ARG A 136 8.57 16.17 -9.07
C ARG A 136 9.50 16.23 -10.28
N ASP A 137 9.52 17.37 -10.98
CA ASP A 137 10.28 17.50 -12.23
C ASP A 137 11.77 17.56 -11.97
N THR A 138 12.19 18.33 -10.96
CA THR A 138 13.59 18.38 -10.51
C THR A 138 14.05 16.98 -10.06
N LEU A 139 13.24 16.24 -9.30
CA LEU A 139 13.65 14.91 -8.83
C LEU A 139 13.73 13.89 -9.97
N LYS A 140 12.86 13.97 -10.99
CA LYS A 140 12.97 13.14 -12.21
C LYS A 140 14.27 13.41 -12.93
N GLN A 141 14.66 14.67 -13.14
CA GLN A 141 15.94 15.04 -13.74
C GLN A 141 17.13 14.52 -12.92
N VAL A 142 17.05 14.59 -11.60
CA VAL A 142 18.07 14.00 -10.70
C VAL A 142 18.20 12.49 -10.92
N CYS A 143 17.09 11.77 -11.05
CA CYS A 143 17.10 10.33 -11.31
C CYS A 143 17.69 10.03 -12.71
N GLU A 144 17.34 10.81 -13.73
CA GLU A 144 17.91 10.70 -15.08
C GLU A 144 19.43 10.90 -15.06
N GLU A 145 19.92 11.92 -14.35
CA GLU A 145 21.36 12.17 -14.21
C GLU A 145 22.06 11.04 -13.43
N ALA A 146 21.43 10.52 -12.38
CA ALA A 146 21.98 9.43 -11.58
C ALA A 146 21.98 8.06 -12.30
N SER A 147 21.22 7.90 -13.39
CA SER A 147 21.03 6.63 -14.10
C SER A 147 22.32 6.06 -14.72
N HIS A 148 23.38 6.87 -14.86
CA HIS A 148 24.71 6.38 -15.23
C HIS A 148 25.33 5.39 -14.23
N ALA A 149 24.85 5.40 -12.96
CA ALA A 149 25.30 4.50 -11.91
C ALA A 149 24.42 3.24 -11.76
N GLY A 150 23.36 3.11 -12.55
CA GLY A 150 22.38 2.03 -12.51
C GLY A 150 20.94 2.55 -12.58
N VAL A 151 19.97 1.67 -12.45
CA VAL A 151 18.56 2.06 -12.45
C VAL A 151 18.23 2.83 -11.18
N VAL A 152 17.61 4.01 -11.31
CA VAL A 152 16.97 4.74 -10.22
C VAL A 152 15.76 5.51 -10.73
N GLU A 153 14.64 5.37 -10.07
CA GLU A 153 13.35 5.92 -10.51
C GLU A 153 12.60 6.56 -9.35
N CYS A 154 11.75 7.55 -9.64
CA CYS A 154 10.77 8.05 -8.68
C CYS A 154 9.65 7.03 -8.55
N THR A 155 9.45 6.46 -7.38
CA THR A 155 8.57 5.29 -7.20
C THR A 155 7.30 5.57 -6.41
N ASN A 156 7.31 6.50 -5.45
CA ASN A 156 6.11 6.84 -4.68
C ASN A 156 5.98 8.35 -4.57
N PHE A 157 4.95 8.89 -5.18
CA PHE A 157 4.52 10.27 -4.97
C PHE A 157 3.51 10.28 -3.82
N ASN A 158 4.02 10.35 -2.57
CA ASN A 158 3.21 10.12 -1.38
C ASN A 158 2.33 11.30 -0.99
N CYS A 159 2.90 12.49 -0.97
CA CYS A 159 2.21 13.74 -0.64
C CYS A 159 3.07 14.92 -1.07
N PRO A 160 2.55 16.18 -1.07
CA PRO A 160 3.35 17.35 -1.35
C PRO A 160 4.65 17.37 -0.53
N GLY A 161 5.78 17.44 -1.23
CA GLY A 161 7.11 17.48 -0.62
C GLY A 161 7.64 16.14 -0.11
N GLN A 162 7.06 15.00 -0.50
CA GLN A 162 7.63 13.69 -0.18
C GLN A 162 7.48 12.72 -1.35
N ILE A 163 8.60 12.41 -1.98
CA ILE A 163 8.71 11.45 -3.07
C ILE A 163 9.78 10.40 -2.70
N VAL A 164 9.52 9.16 -3.02
CA VAL A 164 10.48 8.07 -2.84
C VAL A 164 11.19 7.78 -4.15
N ILE A 165 12.49 7.59 -4.09
CA ILE A 165 13.32 7.05 -5.17
C ILE A 165 13.75 5.64 -4.83
N SER A 166 13.88 4.80 -5.84
CA SER A 166 14.23 3.39 -5.68
C SER A 166 15.02 2.89 -6.87
N GLY A 167 15.86 1.87 -6.67
CA GLY A 167 16.66 1.29 -7.73
C GLY A 167 17.89 0.55 -7.23
N ASP A 168 18.92 0.51 -8.06
CA ASP A 168 20.25 0.01 -7.69
C ASP A 168 20.85 0.87 -6.56
N ALA A 169 21.45 0.25 -5.57
CA ALA A 169 21.96 0.96 -4.39
C ALA A 169 22.87 2.14 -4.75
N ALA A 170 23.85 1.93 -5.65
CA ALA A 170 24.78 2.97 -6.09
C ALA A 170 24.06 4.14 -6.81
N ALA A 171 23.03 3.84 -7.61
CA ALA A 171 22.27 4.86 -8.30
C ALA A 171 21.36 5.65 -7.35
N VAL A 172 20.75 4.99 -6.36
CA VAL A 172 19.97 5.64 -5.31
C VAL A 172 20.83 6.54 -4.44
N ASP A 173 22.04 6.10 -4.07
CA ASP A 173 23.01 6.92 -3.32
C ASP A 173 23.40 8.15 -4.13
N ARG A 174 23.73 7.98 -5.41
CA ARG A 174 24.06 9.08 -6.32
C ARG A 174 22.90 10.07 -6.50
N ALA A 175 21.70 9.55 -6.73
CA ALA A 175 20.49 10.39 -6.81
C ALA A 175 20.24 11.16 -5.50
N GLY A 176 20.50 10.53 -4.35
CA GLY A 176 20.40 11.18 -3.05
C GLY A 176 21.37 12.35 -2.86
N GLU A 177 22.61 12.24 -3.37
CA GLU A 177 23.57 13.33 -3.36
C GLU A 177 23.13 14.48 -4.27
N LEU A 178 22.74 14.15 -5.50
CA LEU A 178 22.24 15.13 -6.48
C LEU A 178 20.96 15.83 -6.00
N ALA A 179 20.03 15.10 -5.38
CA ALA A 179 18.82 15.66 -4.81
C ALA A 179 19.15 16.70 -3.70
N LYS A 180 20.12 16.41 -2.83
CA LYS A 180 20.58 17.36 -1.81
C LYS A 180 21.19 18.60 -2.46
N ALA A 181 22.02 18.42 -3.49
CA ALA A 181 22.61 19.53 -4.25
C ALA A 181 21.55 20.38 -4.96
N ALA A 182 20.47 19.76 -5.43
CA ALA A 182 19.31 20.42 -6.05
C ALA A 182 18.35 21.07 -5.05
N GLY A 183 18.62 20.98 -3.72
CA GLY A 183 17.85 21.67 -2.69
C GLY A 183 16.88 20.79 -1.88
N ALA A 184 16.94 19.48 -2.02
CA ALA A 184 16.18 18.58 -1.14
C ALA A 184 16.55 18.81 0.33
N LYS A 185 15.55 19.01 1.18
CA LYS A 185 15.78 19.28 2.61
C LYS A 185 16.39 18.08 3.34
N ARG A 186 15.98 16.87 2.96
CA ARG A 186 16.49 15.59 3.49
C ARG A 186 16.34 14.49 2.45
N VAL A 187 17.25 13.52 2.52
CA VAL A 187 17.14 12.23 1.85
C VAL A 187 17.31 11.17 2.93
N LEU A 188 16.25 10.38 3.14
CA LEU A 188 16.15 9.41 4.24
C LEU A 188 16.14 8.01 3.66
N PRO A 189 17.18 7.19 3.85
CA PRO A 189 17.17 5.79 3.45
C PRO A 189 16.00 5.04 4.11
N LEU A 190 15.34 4.18 3.34
CA LEU A 190 14.27 3.32 3.83
C LEU A 190 14.80 1.90 4.04
N LYS A 191 14.36 1.27 5.12
CA LYS A 191 14.66 -0.15 5.42
C LYS A 191 13.70 -1.03 4.63
N VAL A 192 14.04 -1.37 3.39
CA VAL A 192 13.23 -2.20 2.51
C VAL A 192 14.07 -3.28 1.87
N SER A 193 13.43 -4.36 1.44
CA SER A 193 14.08 -5.55 0.88
C SER A 193 14.23 -5.53 -0.65
N GLY A 194 13.84 -4.45 -1.34
CA GLY A 194 13.95 -4.40 -2.80
C GLY A 194 13.64 -3.04 -3.41
N PRO A 195 13.95 -2.84 -4.70
CA PRO A 195 13.72 -1.61 -5.45
C PRO A 195 12.29 -1.57 -5.99
N PHE A 196 11.32 -1.60 -5.07
CA PHE A 196 9.91 -1.71 -5.41
C PHE A 196 9.42 -0.56 -6.29
N HIS A 197 8.48 -0.85 -7.18
CA HIS A 197 7.87 0.10 -8.10
C HIS A 197 8.84 0.72 -9.12
N THR A 198 9.88 -0.03 -9.49
CA THR A 198 10.80 0.29 -10.59
C THR A 198 10.67 -0.72 -11.71
N SER A 199 11.26 -0.41 -12.86
CA SER A 199 11.41 -1.33 -13.99
C SER A 199 12.15 -2.64 -13.62
N LEU A 200 12.93 -2.64 -12.53
CA LEU A 200 13.59 -3.84 -11.99
C LEU A 200 12.58 -4.89 -11.46
N MET A 201 11.33 -4.49 -11.22
CA MET A 201 10.25 -5.39 -10.82
C MET A 201 9.53 -6.05 -12.01
N ALA A 202 9.95 -5.82 -13.25
CA ALA A 202 9.33 -6.45 -14.43
C ALA A 202 9.21 -7.98 -14.32
N PRO A 203 10.20 -8.74 -13.80
CA PRO A 203 10.02 -10.17 -13.60
C PRO A 203 8.88 -10.54 -12.63
N ALA A 204 8.64 -9.70 -11.61
CA ALA A 204 7.49 -9.89 -10.72
C ALA A 204 6.18 -9.56 -11.43
N GLY A 205 6.16 -8.54 -12.30
CA GLY A 205 5.03 -8.22 -13.16
C GLY A 205 4.67 -9.37 -14.09
N ASP A 206 5.64 -9.97 -14.76
CA ASP A 206 5.46 -11.13 -15.64
C ASP A 206 4.88 -12.34 -14.86
N ALA A 207 5.43 -12.63 -13.69
CA ALA A 207 4.92 -13.70 -12.82
C ALA A 207 3.47 -13.45 -12.36
N LEU A 208 3.15 -12.20 -12.02
CA LEU A 208 1.79 -11.81 -11.65
C LEU A 208 0.81 -11.91 -12.83
N ARG A 209 1.22 -11.48 -14.03
CA ARG A 209 0.39 -11.62 -15.25
C ARG A 209 0.00 -13.07 -15.48
N GLU A 210 0.94 -14.00 -15.34
CA GLU A 210 0.66 -15.44 -15.45
C GLU A 210 -0.28 -15.90 -14.34
N LYS A 211 -0.02 -15.51 -13.08
CA LYS A 211 -0.85 -15.85 -11.93
C LYS A 211 -2.29 -15.38 -12.10
N PHE A 212 -2.49 -14.17 -12.60
CA PHE A 212 -3.83 -13.58 -12.79
C PHE A 212 -4.73 -14.36 -13.74
N GLN A 213 -4.18 -15.17 -14.64
CA GLN A 213 -4.98 -16.04 -15.51
C GLN A 213 -5.83 -17.07 -14.75
N SER A 214 -5.43 -17.40 -13.52
CA SER A 214 -6.13 -18.36 -12.64
C SER A 214 -6.89 -17.70 -11.49
N VAL A 215 -6.89 -16.37 -11.40
CA VAL A 215 -7.55 -15.62 -10.32
C VAL A 215 -8.93 -15.15 -10.78
N PRO A 216 -10.01 -15.46 -10.03
CA PRO A 216 -11.36 -15.02 -10.38
C PRO A 216 -11.59 -13.56 -9.97
N PHE A 217 -11.27 -12.62 -10.83
CA PHE A 217 -11.59 -11.21 -10.62
C PHE A 217 -13.07 -10.96 -10.91
N CYS A 218 -13.81 -10.48 -9.89
CA CYS A 218 -15.19 -10.04 -10.03
C CYS A 218 -15.26 -8.56 -10.43
N GLU A 219 -16.44 -8.08 -10.78
CA GLU A 219 -16.69 -6.66 -11.01
C GLU A 219 -16.62 -5.88 -9.69
N MET A 220 -16.17 -4.64 -9.75
CA MET A 220 -16.12 -3.76 -8.59
C MET A 220 -17.51 -3.30 -8.17
N GLU A 221 -17.89 -3.55 -6.92
CA GLU A 221 -19.09 -2.98 -6.30
C GLU A 221 -18.87 -1.54 -5.81
N ILE A 222 -17.63 -1.21 -5.50
CA ILE A 222 -17.19 0.10 -5.02
C ILE A 222 -16.05 0.58 -5.92
N PRO A 223 -16.07 1.82 -6.43
CA PRO A 223 -14.97 2.35 -7.25
C PRO A 223 -13.65 2.38 -6.50
N VAL A 224 -12.61 1.83 -7.12
CA VAL A 224 -11.23 1.83 -6.59
C VAL A 224 -10.38 2.79 -7.40
N LEU A 225 -9.53 3.59 -6.73
CA LEU A 225 -8.49 4.37 -7.36
C LEU A 225 -7.20 3.56 -7.42
N PHE A 226 -6.59 3.52 -8.60
CA PHE A 226 -5.41 2.67 -8.88
C PHE A 226 -4.11 3.46 -8.76
N ASN A 227 -3.11 2.84 -8.16
CA ASN A 227 -1.82 3.46 -7.84
C ASN A 227 -1.07 3.97 -9.07
N CYS A 228 -1.02 3.18 -10.14
CA CYS A 228 -0.30 3.54 -11.37
C CYS A 228 -1.00 4.65 -12.17
N LEU A 229 -2.28 4.93 -11.88
CA LEU A 229 -3.05 6.00 -12.50
C LEU A 229 -3.16 7.24 -11.60
N GLY A 230 -3.18 7.06 -10.27
CA GLY A 230 -3.59 8.10 -9.32
C GLY A 230 -5.07 8.48 -9.44
N ASP A 231 -5.87 7.66 -10.12
CA ASP A 231 -7.28 7.91 -10.48
C ASP A 231 -8.05 6.58 -10.62
N LEU A 232 -9.33 6.69 -10.94
CA LEU A 232 -10.19 5.58 -11.34
C LEU A 232 -9.69 4.99 -12.67
N LYS A 233 -9.96 3.70 -12.89
CA LYS A 233 -9.65 3.06 -14.16
C LYS A 233 -10.54 3.58 -15.29
N GLY A 234 -9.99 3.66 -16.49
CA GLY A 234 -10.75 3.92 -17.71
C GLY A 234 -11.53 2.69 -18.20
N GLU A 235 -12.35 2.91 -19.22
CA GLU A 235 -13.19 1.84 -19.79
C GLU A 235 -12.38 0.67 -20.39
N ARG A 236 -11.18 0.94 -20.87
CA ARG A 236 -10.32 -0.06 -21.53
C ARG A 236 -9.36 -0.74 -20.58
N ASP A 237 -9.23 -0.22 -19.35
CA ASP A 237 -8.30 -0.75 -18.37
C ASP A 237 -8.90 -2.00 -17.70
N THR A 238 -8.12 -3.04 -17.59
CA THR A 238 -8.47 -4.23 -16.82
C THR A 238 -7.74 -4.24 -15.47
N ILE A 239 -8.37 -4.80 -14.45
CA ILE A 239 -7.75 -4.91 -13.12
C ILE A 239 -6.43 -5.68 -13.17
N PRO A 240 -6.34 -6.85 -13.84
CA PRO A 240 -5.08 -7.57 -13.97
C PRO A 240 -3.96 -6.74 -14.60
N ASP A 241 -4.23 -6.00 -15.69
CA ASP A 241 -3.22 -5.19 -16.36
C ASP A 241 -2.74 -4.04 -15.44
N LEU A 242 -3.65 -3.40 -14.71
CA LEU A 242 -3.29 -2.34 -13.76
C LEU A 242 -2.46 -2.87 -12.59
N LEU A 243 -2.77 -4.06 -12.06
CA LEU A 243 -2.00 -4.68 -10.98
C LEU A 243 -0.62 -5.15 -11.44
N GLU A 244 -0.50 -5.64 -12.68
CA GLU A 244 0.78 -5.94 -13.30
C GLU A 244 1.63 -4.68 -13.47
N GLN A 245 1.03 -3.62 -14.01
CA GLN A 245 1.70 -2.34 -14.16
C GLN A 245 2.11 -1.76 -12.80
N GLN A 246 1.26 -1.88 -11.78
CA GLN A 246 1.47 -1.32 -10.44
C GLN A 246 2.79 -1.79 -9.80
N VAL A 247 3.15 -3.07 -9.92
CA VAL A 247 4.34 -3.61 -9.24
C VAL A 247 5.65 -3.05 -9.80
N GLN A 248 5.65 -2.62 -11.06
CA GLN A 248 6.83 -2.16 -11.81
C GLN A 248 6.78 -0.70 -12.22
N SER A 249 5.84 0.09 -11.69
CA SER A 249 5.70 1.51 -12.00
C SER A 249 5.38 2.35 -10.75
N SER A 250 5.46 3.66 -10.91
CA SER A 250 5.23 4.62 -9.83
C SER A 250 3.85 4.51 -9.21
N VAL A 251 3.78 4.75 -7.90
CA VAL A 251 2.57 4.89 -7.10
C VAL A 251 2.24 6.37 -6.93
N TYR A 252 1.10 6.81 -7.44
CA TYR A 252 0.65 8.20 -7.42
C TYR A 252 -0.35 8.46 -6.28
N LEU A 253 0.07 8.26 -5.02
CA LEU A 253 -0.81 8.42 -3.85
C LEU A 253 -1.26 9.87 -3.63
N GLU A 254 -0.38 10.85 -3.87
CA GLU A 254 -0.76 12.26 -3.79
C GLU A 254 -1.89 12.58 -4.78
N ASP A 255 -1.79 12.07 -6.00
CA ASP A 255 -2.80 12.27 -7.05
C ASP A 255 -4.10 11.55 -6.68
N THR A 256 -4.02 10.33 -6.16
CA THR A 256 -5.15 9.57 -5.58
C THR A 256 -5.89 10.39 -4.51
N ILE A 257 -5.17 10.98 -3.55
CA ILE A 257 -5.78 11.78 -2.47
C ILE A 257 -6.43 13.05 -3.03
N ARG A 258 -5.79 13.73 -4.00
CA ARG A 258 -6.36 14.88 -4.68
C ARG A 258 -7.64 14.50 -5.42
N ARG A 259 -7.61 13.37 -6.12
CA ARG A 259 -8.77 12.86 -6.86
C ARG A 259 -9.93 12.51 -5.94
N LEU A 260 -9.68 11.87 -4.79
CA LEU A 260 -10.71 11.64 -3.77
C LEU A 260 -11.36 12.96 -3.31
N ALA A 261 -10.56 14.00 -3.06
CA ALA A 261 -11.09 15.31 -2.69
C ALA A 261 -11.95 15.94 -3.81
N GLU A 262 -11.53 15.85 -5.08
CA GLU A 262 -12.29 16.31 -6.25
C GLU A 262 -13.60 15.54 -6.43
N LEU A 263 -13.60 14.23 -6.12
CA LEU A 263 -14.79 13.39 -6.11
C LEU A 263 -15.74 13.71 -4.94
N GLY A 264 -15.36 14.65 -4.08
CA GLY A 264 -16.16 15.13 -2.96
C GLY A 264 -16.05 14.30 -1.69
N VAL A 265 -15.02 13.44 -1.57
CA VAL A 265 -14.73 12.73 -0.33
C VAL A 265 -14.33 13.73 0.75
N ASP A 266 -15.02 13.69 1.87
CA ASP A 266 -14.79 14.54 3.04
C ASP A 266 -14.29 13.78 4.26
N THR A 267 -14.35 12.45 4.20
CA THR A 267 -14.01 11.55 5.30
C THR A 267 -13.23 10.34 4.79
N VAL A 268 -12.15 9.98 5.47
CA VAL A 268 -11.34 8.79 5.19
C VAL A 268 -11.20 7.94 6.44
N VAL A 269 -11.38 6.63 6.31
CA VAL A 269 -10.91 5.65 7.30
C VAL A 269 -9.60 5.07 6.78
N GLU A 270 -8.52 5.28 7.52
CA GLU A 270 -7.23 4.60 7.26
C GLU A 270 -7.27 3.24 7.95
N ILE A 271 -7.11 2.17 7.17
CA ILE A 271 -7.16 0.79 7.64
C ILE A 271 -5.75 0.20 7.57
N GLY A 272 -5.20 -0.12 8.73
CA GLY A 272 -3.86 -0.70 8.85
C GLY A 272 -3.11 -0.18 10.07
N PRO A 273 -1.97 -0.81 10.44
CA PRO A 273 -1.13 -0.32 11.51
C PRO A 273 -0.58 1.08 11.24
N GLY A 274 -0.53 1.92 12.27
CA GLY A 274 -0.01 3.28 12.21
C GLY A 274 -0.99 4.32 11.66
N ARG A 275 -0.45 5.51 11.33
CA ARG A 275 -1.22 6.69 10.89
C ARG A 275 -0.53 7.42 9.73
N THR A 276 0.18 6.67 8.89
CA THR A 276 1.00 7.22 7.81
C THR A 276 0.16 7.87 6.72
N LEU A 277 -0.92 7.19 6.29
CA LEU A 277 -1.78 7.70 5.23
C LEU A 277 -2.58 8.92 5.69
N SER A 278 -3.08 8.93 6.93
CA SER A 278 -3.69 10.12 7.55
C SER A 278 -2.73 11.32 7.54
N GLY A 279 -1.43 11.07 7.73
CA GLY A 279 -0.39 12.09 7.61
C GLY A 279 -0.27 12.63 6.18
N PHE A 280 -0.34 11.78 5.17
CA PHE A 280 -0.31 12.18 3.77
C PHE A 280 -1.59 12.90 3.34
N VAL A 281 -2.76 12.42 3.77
CA VAL A 281 -4.05 13.09 3.53
C VAL A 281 -4.03 14.50 4.10
N ARG A 282 -3.60 14.69 5.35
CA ARG A 282 -3.51 16.03 5.98
C ARG A 282 -2.59 17.00 5.25
N LYS A 283 -1.53 16.51 4.60
CA LYS A 283 -0.64 17.34 3.80
C LYS A 283 -1.19 17.67 2.42
N THR A 284 -1.99 16.78 1.85
CA THR A 284 -2.50 16.89 0.48
C THR A 284 -3.88 17.55 0.41
N ALA A 285 -4.80 17.16 1.31
CA ALA A 285 -6.21 17.58 1.33
C ALA A 285 -6.68 17.79 2.78
N LYS A 286 -6.31 18.94 3.36
CA LYS A 286 -6.52 19.26 4.80
C LYS A 286 -7.99 19.25 5.24
N GLN A 287 -8.93 19.39 4.31
CA GLN A 287 -10.37 19.39 4.56
C GLN A 287 -10.93 17.99 4.82
N ILE A 288 -10.20 16.93 4.45
CA ILE A 288 -10.64 15.54 4.66
C ILE A 288 -10.36 15.15 6.10
N LYS A 289 -11.41 14.67 6.80
CA LYS A 289 -11.28 14.08 8.13
C LYS A 289 -10.73 12.66 8.02
N CYS A 290 -9.81 12.28 8.92
CA CYS A 290 -9.20 10.97 8.92
C CYS A 290 -9.46 10.25 10.24
N TYR A 291 -9.88 9.00 10.14
CA TYR A 291 -10.08 8.07 11.24
C TYR A 291 -9.18 6.84 11.03
N PRO A 292 -7.98 6.82 11.64
CA PRO A 292 -7.13 5.64 11.56
C PRO A 292 -7.70 4.50 12.42
N VAL A 293 -7.63 3.28 11.91
CA VAL A 293 -8.11 2.06 12.59
C VAL A 293 -6.98 1.04 12.61
N GLU A 294 -6.33 0.95 13.76
CA GLU A 294 -5.31 -0.04 14.06
C GLU A 294 -5.73 -0.98 15.20
N THR A 295 -6.39 -0.43 16.21
CA THR A 295 -6.79 -1.11 17.46
C THR A 295 -8.29 -1.24 17.59
N ALA A 296 -8.74 -2.05 18.55
CA ALA A 296 -10.16 -2.14 18.92
C ALA A 296 -10.71 -0.77 19.34
N GLU A 297 -9.95 0.02 20.11
CA GLU A 297 -10.32 1.37 20.52
C GLU A 297 -10.48 2.31 19.33
N ASP A 298 -9.53 2.28 18.38
CA ASP A 298 -9.61 3.08 17.15
C ASP A 298 -10.86 2.70 16.33
N LEU A 299 -11.17 1.39 16.22
CA LEU A 299 -12.35 0.89 15.51
C LEU A 299 -13.64 1.42 16.14
N GLU A 300 -13.79 1.30 17.46
CA GLU A 300 -14.96 1.80 18.17
C GLU A 300 -15.14 3.30 18.04
N ALA A 301 -14.03 4.06 18.14
CA ALA A 301 -14.04 5.51 17.95
C ALA A 301 -14.43 5.91 16.52
N ALA A 302 -13.91 5.21 15.51
CA ALA A 302 -14.26 5.44 14.12
C ALA A 302 -15.73 5.14 13.85
N ILE A 303 -16.25 3.99 14.32
CA ILE A 303 -17.67 3.61 14.19
C ILE A 303 -18.58 4.65 14.85
N ALA A 304 -18.26 5.08 16.07
CA ALA A 304 -19.06 6.08 16.80
C ALA A 304 -19.09 7.41 16.04
N ALA A 305 -17.96 7.87 15.55
CA ALA A 305 -17.85 9.12 14.78
C ALA A 305 -18.62 9.07 13.46
N LEU A 306 -18.55 7.93 12.73
CA LEU A 306 -19.19 7.78 11.43
C LEU A 306 -20.71 7.59 11.52
N LYS A 307 -21.23 6.99 12.62
CA LYS A 307 -22.66 6.82 12.85
C LYS A 307 -23.33 8.04 13.49
N GLY A 308 -22.56 8.90 14.12
CA GLY A 308 -23.04 10.15 14.74
C GLY A 308 -22.95 11.38 13.84
N ALA A 309 -22.50 11.21 12.63
CA ALA A 309 -22.26 12.29 11.65
C ALA A 309 -23.47 12.54 10.74
#